data_7258e2df0c54fc079285f279eae1cea7
#
_entry.id   7258e2df0c54fc079285f279eae1cea7
#
_cell.length_a   1.000
_cell.length_b   1.000
_cell.length_c   1.000
_cell.angle_alpha   90.00
_cell.angle_beta   90.00
_cell.angle_gamma   90.00
#
_symmetry.space_group_name_H-M   'P 1'
#
loop_
_entity.id
_entity.type
_entity.pdbx_description
1 polymer ?
#
loop_
_entity_poly.entity_id
_entity_poly.type
_entity_poly.pdbx_seq_one_letter_code
_entity_poly.pdbx_strand_id
1 'polypeptide(L)'
;MASRSAENDPRRQPADGGAGGASAAPPEQHGSVSQNEERGSSEGAAKKLLPLVAVLTGVLSAMLVVFGLPAVNGGPHHLPVGVVGPPAAADALGKQLDERRPDGWEVTSYPDAEALIGAIHARDVMGGFAPGGEKLTVYTATAAGNPSSAAISGIGKALAEQQGVEVTPRNVVPFPEDDPNGAGLTAAALPMIIGGVLPAVAMVRLFPGHTGLRLRVAGAVLFALAAGFALAAIIQFGFGSVDGTYGTTALGLSLGMAALTLPFLGLESLFGFPGLGSFVWIIGWTRGRCPRRGVRPGRWWRFSRSG
;
A
#
# COMPACT_ATOMS: atom_id res chain seq x y z
N MET A 1 29.51 53.71 -35.76
CA MET A 1 29.32 53.80 -37.24
C MET A 1 27.88 53.51 -37.49
N ALA A 2 27.17 54.49 -37.70
CA ALA A 2 26.40 54.94 -38.86
C ALA A 2 25.05 54.19 -38.99
N SER A 3 23.95 54.83 -38.63
CA SER A 3 23.22 55.93 -39.29
C SER A 3 22.36 55.44 -40.45
N ARG A 4 21.06 55.60 -40.44
CA ARG A 4 20.17 56.64 -40.96
C ARG A 4 18.74 56.07 -41.04
N SER A 5 17.79 56.69 -40.45
CA SER A 5 17.05 57.92 -40.81
C SER A 5 16.00 57.74 -41.93
N ALA A 6 14.79 58.10 -41.52
CA ALA A 6 13.79 58.93 -42.14
C ALA A 6 13.02 58.27 -43.29
N GLU A 7 11.74 58.48 -43.47
CA GLU A 7 11.07 59.73 -43.81
C GLU A 7 9.55 59.64 -43.67
N ASN A 8 9.03 60.66 -43.19
CA ASN A 8 7.68 61.15 -43.05
C ASN A 8 7.08 61.57 -44.41
N ASP A 9 5.83 61.32 -44.77
CA ASP A 9 5.07 62.27 -45.57
C ASP A 9 3.54 62.20 -45.28
N PRO A 10 2.96 63.34 -44.92
CA PRO A 10 1.51 63.48 -44.69
C PRO A 10 0.83 64.15 -45.88
N ARG A 11 -0.38 63.76 -46.23
CA ARG A 11 -1.45 64.55 -46.87
C ARG A 11 -2.45 63.70 -47.67
N ARG A 12 -3.66 63.63 -47.17
CA ARG A 12 -4.84 64.25 -47.80
C ARG A 12 -6.11 63.79 -47.05
N GLN A 13 -6.73 64.74 -46.42
CA GLN A 13 -8.20 64.87 -46.41
C GLN A 13 -8.64 65.71 -47.59
N PRO A 14 -9.87 65.63 -48.06
CA PRO A 14 -11.06 66.16 -47.40
C PRO A 14 -12.36 65.35 -47.64
N ALA A 15 -13.24 65.36 -46.63
CA ALA A 15 -14.57 66.06 -46.56
C ALA A 15 -15.68 65.56 -47.45
N ASP A 16 -16.75 65.29 -46.81
CA ASP A 16 -18.18 65.59 -46.86
C ASP A 16 -19.10 64.37 -46.85
N GLY A 17 -19.92 64.30 -45.90
CA GLY A 17 -21.27 64.81 -45.87
C GLY A 17 -22.28 63.68 -45.86
N GLY A 18 -23.11 63.64 -44.80
CA GLY A 18 -24.34 62.89 -44.90
C GLY A 18 -24.90 62.36 -43.61
N ALA A 19 -25.80 63.10 -43.07
CA ALA A 19 -26.63 62.87 -41.92
C ALA A 19 -27.46 61.55 -41.98
N GLY A 20 -27.72 60.96 -40.82
CA GLY A 20 -28.98 60.24 -40.66
C GLY A 20 -28.91 58.94 -39.83
N GLY A 21 -29.50 58.97 -38.68
CA GLY A 21 -30.10 57.77 -38.09
C GLY A 21 -29.45 57.22 -36.82
N ALA A 22 -29.72 57.79 -35.71
CA ALA A 22 -29.57 57.13 -34.41
C ALA A 22 -30.52 55.95 -34.34
N SER A 23 -29.96 54.73 -34.29
CA SER A 23 -30.66 53.55 -33.81
C SER A 23 -29.87 53.00 -32.62
N ALA A 24 -30.42 53.24 -31.44
CA ALA A 24 -29.92 52.70 -30.19
C ALA A 24 -30.01 51.18 -30.20
N ALA A 25 -28.87 50.53 -30.21
CA ALA A 25 -28.78 49.09 -29.93
C ALA A 25 -29.07 48.87 -28.42
N PRO A 26 -29.86 47.81 -28.07
CA PRO A 26 -30.08 47.46 -26.69
C PRO A 26 -28.78 46.91 -26.06
N PRO A 27 -28.56 47.13 -24.74
CA PRO A 27 -27.37 46.58 -24.07
C PRO A 27 -27.42 45.06 -24.06
N GLU A 28 -26.36 44.44 -24.57
CA GLU A 28 -26.16 43.00 -24.55
C GLU A 28 -26.06 42.51 -23.12
N GLN A 29 -27.12 41.87 -22.62
CA GLN A 29 -27.15 41.10 -21.40
C GLN A 29 -26.52 39.72 -21.64
N HIS A 30 -25.22 39.64 -21.90
CA HIS A 30 -24.50 38.37 -22.14
C HIS A 30 -23.67 37.88 -20.97
N GLY A 31 -23.74 38.53 -19.79
CA GLY A 31 -22.88 38.17 -18.65
C GLY A 31 -23.50 37.34 -17.53
N SER A 32 -24.85 37.22 -17.46
CA SER A 32 -25.49 36.64 -16.28
C SER A 32 -25.98 35.19 -16.42
N VAL A 33 -26.13 34.70 -17.64
CA VAL A 33 -26.64 33.33 -17.86
C VAL A 33 -25.55 32.28 -17.70
N SER A 34 -24.31 32.57 -18.08
CA SER A 34 -23.19 31.61 -17.99
C SER A 34 -22.73 31.37 -16.53
N GLN A 35 -22.81 32.37 -15.68
CA GLN A 35 -22.36 32.20 -14.27
C GLN A 35 -23.34 31.41 -13.41
N ASN A 36 -24.64 31.42 -13.74
CA ASN A 36 -25.63 30.62 -13.01
C ASN A 36 -25.62 29.14 -13.42
N GLU A 37 -25.28 28.81 -14.67
CA GLU A 37 -25.14 27.40 -15.10
C GLU A 37 -23.87 26.77 -14.53
N GLU A 38 -22.77 27.48 -14.42
CA GLU A 38 -21.55 26.97 -13.79
C GLU A 38 -21.72 26.80 -12.26
N ARG A 39 -22.42 27.66 -11.58
CA ARG A 39 -22.74 27.51 -10.14
C ARG A 39 -23.67 26.32 -9.89
N GLY A 40 -24.70 26.12 -10.68
CA GLY A 40 -25.63 24.99 -10.55
C GLY A 40 -24.95 23.62 -10.81
N SER A 41 -23.98 23.57 -11.73
CA SER A 41 -23.24 22.35 -12.02
C SER A 41 -22.21 22.02 -10.92
N SER A 42 -21.58 23.02 -10.32
CA SER A 42 -20.63 22.83 -9.22
C SER A 42 -21.30 22.42 -7.91
N GLU A 43 -22.48 22.98 -7.59
CA GLU A 43 -23.26 22.57 -6.41
C GLU A 43 -23.79 21.12 -6.53
N GLY A 44 -24.21 20.73 -7.74
CA GLY A 44 -24.63 19.34 -7.99
C GLY A 44 -23.49 18.33 -7.91
N ALA A 45 -22.29 18.71 -8.34
CA ALA A 45 -21.09 17.91 -8.21
C ALA A 45 -20.63 17.83 -6.75
N ALA A 46 -20.65 18.93 -6.00
CA ALA A 46 -20.28 18.95 -4.58
C ALA A 46 -21.22 18.10 -3.74
N LYS A 47 -22.53 18.14 -3.98
CA LYS A 47 -23.53 17.30 -3.28
C LYS A 47 -23.32 15.80 -3.49
N LYS A 48 -22.72 15.39 -4.58
CA LYS A 48 -22.35 13.97 -4.84
C LYS A 48 -20.94 13.63 -4.36
N LEU A 49 -20.04 14.60 -4.33
CA LEU A 49 -18.66 14.40 -3.91
C LEU A 49 -18.55 14.26 -2.38
N LEU A 50 -19.30 15.04 -1.63
CA LEU A 50 -19.27 15.03 -0.17
C LEU A 50 -19.60 13.66 0.44
N PRO A 51 -20.70 12.97 0.10
CA PRO A 51 -20.98 11.65 0.63
C PRO A 51 -19.96 10.59 0.16
N LEU A 52 -19.43 10.71 -1.05
CA LEU A 52 -18.38 9.81 -1.52
C LEU A 52 -17.10 9.95 -0.70
N VAL A 53 -16.65 11.19 -0.44
CA VAL A 53 -15.49 11.46 0.41
C VAL A 53 -15.74 10.97 1.83
N ALA A 54 -16.92 11.21 2.39
CA ALA A 54 -17.29 10.75 3.73
C ALA A 54 -17.25 9.21 3.84
N VAL A 55 -17.80 8.48 2.86
CA VAL A 55 -17.77 7.02 2.82
C VAL A 55 -16.34 6.50 2.69
N LEU A 56 -15.53 7.06 1.78
CA LEU A 56 -14.13 6.65 1.61
C LEU A 56 -13.30 6.92 2.86
N THR A 57 -13.49 8.09 3.49
CA THR A 57 -12.82 8.42 4.76
C THR A 57 -13.27 7.48 5.87
N GLY A 58 -14.56 7.17 5.94
CA GLY A 58 -15.11 6.21 6.90
C GLY A 58 -14.54 4.81 6.74
N VAL A 59 -14.45 4.31 5.52
CA VAL A 59 -13.82 3.01 5.22
C VAL A 59 -12.33 3.02 5.58
N LEU A 60 -11.60 4.07 5.22
CA LEU A 60 -10.17 4.18 5.55
C LEU A 60 -9.96 4.24 7.07
N SER A 61 -10.78 5.02 7.78
CA SER A 61 -10.74 5.10 9.24
C SER A 61 -11.09 3.78 9.90
N ALA A 62 -12.12 3.07 9.39
CA ALA A 62 -12.47 1.75 9.88
C ALA A 62 -11.33 0.74 9.66
N MET A 63 -10.69 0.75 8.49
CA MET A 63 -9.50 -0.08 8.23
C MET A 63 -8.36 0.26 9.19
N LEU A 64 -8.09 1.55 9.42
CA LEU A 64 -7.05 1.97 10.36
C LEU A 64 -7.34 1.48 11.78
N VAL A 65 -8.61 1.54 12.23
CA VAL A 65 -9.02 1.04 13.53
C VAL A 65 -8.89 -0.48 13.61
N VAL A 66 -9.40 -1.21 12.61
CA VAL A 66 -9.36 -2.69 12.58
C VAL A 66 -7.93 -3.23 12.57
N PHE A 67 -7.02 -2.60 11.83
CA PHE A 67 -5.62 -3.04 11.77
C PHE A 67 -4.73 -2.36 12.81
N GLY A 68 -5.00 -1.13 13.17
CA GLY A 68 -4.19 -0.35 14.10
C GLY A 68 -4.43 -0.74 15.57
N LEU A 69 -5.68 -1.01 15.97
CA LEU A 69 -6.02 -1.40 17.34
C LEU A 69 -5.29 -2.66 17.80
N PRO A 70 -5.27 -3.77 17.04
CA PRO A 70 -4.45 -4.94 17.38
C PRO A 70 -2.95 -4.64 17.40
N ALA A 71 -2.47 -3.82 16.48
CA ALA A 71 -1.04 -3.49 16.40
C ALA A 71 -0.57 -2.64 17.59
N VAL A 72 -1.38 -1.70 18.06
CA VAL A 72 -1.04 -0.82 19.19
C VAL A 72 -1.24 -1.55 20.54
N ASN A 73 -2.29 -2.38 20.65
CA ASN A 73 -2.60 -3.14 21.86
C ASN A 73 -2.00 -4.54 21.86
N GLY A 74 -1.42 -4.98 20.73
CA GLY A 74 -0.78 -6.27 20.55
C GLY A 74 0.53 -6.37 21.30
N GLY A 75 0.47 -6.58 22.62
CA GLY A 75 1.63 -7.04 23.35
C GLY A 75 1.79 -8.56 23.25
N PRO A 76 2.85 -9.13 23.82
CA PRO A 76 3.00 -10.57 23.89
C PRO A 76 1.77 -11.22 24.52
N HIS A 77 1.21 -12.20 23.83
CA HIS A 77 0.17 -13.09 24.32
C HIS A 77 0.68 -14.52 24.17
N HIS A 78 0.78 -15.24 25.30
CA HIS A 78 1.32 -16.60 25.35
C HIS A 78 2.64 -16.74 24.58
N LEU A 79 3.53 -15.72 24.71
CA LEU A 79 4.83 -15.79 24.05
C LEU A 79 5.70 -16.83 24.73
N PRO A 80 6.05 -17.94 24.04
CA PRO A 80 6.85 -19.00 24.65
C PRO A 80 8.29 -18.53 24.82
N VAL A 81 8.78 -18.59 26.06
CA VAL A 81 10.17 -18.27 26.46
C VAL A 81 10.76 -19.34 27.31
N GLY A 82 12.05 -19.59 27.18
CA GLY A 82 12.77 -20.57 27.94
C GLY A 82 13.57 -19.95 29.09
N VAL A 83 13.76 -20.70 30.17
CA VAL A 83 14.73 -20.38 31.21
C VAL A 83 15.59 -21.59 31.51
N VAL A 84 16.90 -21.41 31.59
CA VAL A 84 17.82 -22.47 31.99
C VAL A 84 17.82 -22.58 33.51
N GLY A 85 17.43 -23.76 34.00
CA GLY A 85 17.39 -24.03 35.45
C GLY A 85 16.29 -25.01 35.83
N PRO A 86 16.11 -25.22 37.12
CA PRO A 86 15.08 -26.12 37.63
C PRO A 86 13.68 -25.59 37.33
N PRO A 87 12.64 -26.45 37.30
CA PRO A 87 11.25 -26.03 37.05
C PRO A 87 10.77 -24.88 37.96
N ALA A 88 11.23 -24.88 39.21
CA ALA A 88 10.92 -23.78 40.14
C ALA A 88 11.39 -22.40 39.67
N ALA A 89 12.47 -22.33 38.85
CA ALA A 89 12.93 -21.07 38.27
C ALA A 89 11.97 -20.59 37.18
N ALA A 90 11.41 -21.49 36.36
CA ALA A 90 10.39 -21.18 35.38
C ALA A 90 9.11 -20.69 36.04
N ASP A 91 8.65 -21.36 37.11
CA ASP A 91 7.46 -20.97 37.88
C ASP A 91 7.63 -19.57 38.50
N ALA A 92 8.81 -19.29 39.07
CA ALA A 92 9.11 -17.99 39.67
C ALA A 92 9.13 -16.86 38.62
N LEU A 93 9.79 -17.11 37.50
CA LEU A 93 9.83 -16.15 36.39
C LEU A 93 8.44 -15.96 35.79
N GLY A 94 7.68 -17.03 35.57
CA GLY A 94 6.31 -16.98 35.07
C GLY A 94 5.42 -16.09 35.93
N LYS A 95 5.39 -16.32 37.25
CA LYS A 95 4.65 -15.48 38.19
C LYS A 95 5.06 -14.02 38.14
N GLN A 96 6.35 -13.72 38.07
CA GLN A 96 6.87 -12.36 38.00
C GLN A 96 6.47 -11.67 36.70
N LEU A 97 6.40 -12.39 35.56
CA LEU A 97 5.98 -11.88 34.29
C LEU A 97 4.47 -11.69 34.24
N ASP A 98 3.68 -12.59 34.81
CA ASP A 98 2.22 -12.51 34.88
C ASP A 98 1.75 -11.35 35.75
N GLU A 99 2.46 -11.01 36.84
CA GLU A 99 2.18 -9.80 37.64
C GLU A 99 2.29 -8.52 36.82
N ARG A 100 3.21 -8.48 35.86
CA ARG A 100 3.41 -7.32 34.98
C ARG A 100 2.47 -7.32 33.80
N ARG A 101 2.17 -8.50 33.27
CA ARG A 101 1.31 -8.71 32.12
C ARG A 101 0.67 -10.09 32.15
N PRO A 102 -0.58 -10.19 32.63
CA PRO A 102 -1.34 -11.45 32.67
C PRO A 102 -1.42 -12.05 31.23
N ASP A 103 -1.27 -13.35 31.13
CA ASP A 103 -1.35 -14.14 29.89
C ASP A 103 -0.37 -13.69 28.77
N GLY A 104 0.65 -12.93 29.15
CA GLY A 104 1.63 -12.44 28.18
C GLY A 104 2.67 -13.45 27.78
N TRP A 105 3.03 -14.36 28.69
CA TRP A 105 4.23 -15.19 28.59
C TRP A 105 3.96 -16.62 29.02
N GLU A 106 4.55 -17.56 28.30
CA GLU A 106 4.57 -18.99 28.67
C GLU A 106 6.04 -19.40 28.95
N VAL A 107 6.36 -19.69 30.20
CA VAL A 107 7.74 -19.93 30.60
C VAL A 107 7.99 -21.42 30.75
N THR A 108 8.98 -21.94 30.01
CA THR A 108 9.40 -23.36 30.09
C THR A 108 10.83 -23.48 30.60
N SER A 109 11.09 -24.45 31.51
CA SER A 109 12.44 -24.72 32.01
C SER A 109 13.21 -25.64 31.09
N TYR A 110 14.50 -25.38 30.94
CA TYR A 110 15.45 -26.21 30.20
C TYR A 110 16.64 -26.59 31.10
N PRO A 111 17.19 -27.81 30.97
CA PRO A 111 18.26 -28.27 31.82
C PRO A 111 19.57 -27.47 31.61
N ASP A 112 19.82 -27.05 30.40
CA ASP A 112 21.03 -26.33 30.03
C ASP A 112 20.80 -25.38 28.85
N ALA A 113 21.84 -24.62 28.52
CA ALA A 113 21.77 -23.63 27.41
C ALA A 113 21.68 -24.29 26.03
N GLU A 114 22.20 -25.51 25.88
CA GLU A 114 22.18 -26.23 24.62
C GLU A 114 20.76 -26.72 24.29
N ALA A 115 20.07 -27.27 25.28
CA ALA A 115 18.66 -27.64 25.17
C ALA A 115 17.77 -26.42 24.84
N LEU A 116 18.02 -25.27 25.48
CA LEU A 116 17.32 -24.04 25.19
C LEU A 116 17.59 -23.57 23.73
N ILE A 117 18.82 -23.60 23.26
CA ILE A 117 19.18 -23.25 21.90
C ILE A 117 18.51 -24.20 20.91
N GLY A 118 18.48 -25.50 21.18
CA GLY A 118 17.77 -26.49 20.40
C GLY A 118 16.27 -26.17 20.27
N ALA A 119 15.63 -25.83 21.38
CA ALA A 119 14.22 -25.43 21.41
C ALA A 119 13.94 -24.12 20.60
N ILE A 120 14.87 -23.16 20.62
CA ILE A 120 14.79 -21.95 19.80
C ILE A 120 14.85 -22.31 18.30
N HIS A 121 15.76 -23.21 17.92
CA HIS A 121 15.85 -23.69 16.53
C HIS A 121 14.62 -24.51 16.10
N ALA A 122 14.04 -25.30 17.01
CA ALA A 122 12.79 -26.02 16.78
C ALA A 122 11.56 -25.12 16.77
N ARG A 123 11.71 -23.86 17.19
CA ARG A 123 10.62 -22.86 17.35
C ARG A 123 9.63 -23.21 18.48
N ASP A 124 10.05 -24.01 19.42
CA ASP A 124 9.26 -24.31 20.62
C ASP A 124 9.21 -23.07 21.54
N VAL A 125 10.30 -22.30 21.57
CA VAL A 125 10.39 -21.01 22.26
C VAL A 125 11.00 -19.94 21.36
N MET A 126 10.61 -18.68 21.58
CA MET A 126 11.08 -17.52 20.80
C MET A 126 12.42 -16.96 21.28
N GLY A 127 12.87 -17.40 22.45
CA GLY A 127 14.11 -17.02 23.09
C GLY A 127 14.10 -17.39 24.55
N GLY A 128 15.07 -16.91 25.34
CA GLY A 128 15.10 -17.29 26.75
C GLY A 128 16.27 -16.70 27.54
N PHE A 129 16.40 -17.17 28.76
CA PHE A 129 17.30 -16.64 29.75
C PHE A 129 18.15 -17.77 30.38
N ALA A 130 19.45 -17.54 30.46
CA ALA A 130 20.34 -18.44 31.21
C ALA A 130 21.09 -17.65 32.27
N PRO A 131 20.74 -17.82 33.55
CA PRO A 131 21.49 -17.22 34.66
C PRO A 131 22.87 -17.87 34.76
N GLY A 132 23.92 -17.06 34.82
CA GLY A 132 25.31 -17.52 34.87
C GLY A 132 26.12 -16.90 36.02
N GLY A 133 25.51 -16.75 37.20
CA GLY A 133 26.16 -16.15 38.35
C GLY A 133 26.24 -14.62 38.26
N GLU A 134 27.32 -14.08 37.72
CA GLU A 134 27.51 -12.62 37.56
C GLU A 134 26.92 -12.07 36.27
N LYS A 135 26.46 -12.92 35.38
CA LYS A 135 25.93 -12.54 34.05
C LYS A 135 24.63 -13.24 33.76
N LEU A 136 23.70 -12.54 33.15
CA LEU A 136 22.49 -13.09 32.57
C LEU A 136 22.63 -13.16 31.06
N THR A 137 22.71 -14.37 30.50
CA THR A 137 22.69 -14.52 29.02
C THR A 137 21.26 -14.51 28.53
N VAL A 138 20.99 -13.58 27.60
CA VAL A 138 19.67 -13.40 26.94
C VAL A 138 19.73 -13.94 25.53
N TYR A 139 19.05 -15.06 25.30
CA TYR A 139 18.96 -15.68 23.97
C TYR A 139 17.78 -15.12 23.20
N THR A 140 18.06 -14.66 21.98
CA THR A 140 17.05 -14.11 21.06
C THR A 140 17.19 -14.75 19.69
N ALA A 141 16.14 -14.67 18.89
CA ALA A 141 16.12 -15.08 17.49
C ALA A 141 15.52 -13.95 16.66
N THR A 142 16.36 -13.03 16.19
CA THR A 142 15.86 -11.85 15.42
C THR A 142 15.17 -12.24 14.14
N ALA A 143 15.60 -13.31 13.47
CA ALA A 143 14.95 -13.83 12.27
C ALA A 143 13.55 -14.43 12.54
N ALA A 144 13.21 -14.76 13.79
CA ALA A 144 11.86 -15.18 14.16
C ALA A 144 10.88 -14.00 14.34
N GLY A 145 11.40 -12.79 14.56
CA GLY A 145 10.60 -11.57 14.67
C GLY A 145 11.27 -10.52 15.57
N ASN A 146 11.46 -9.33 15.02
CA ASN A 146 12.01 -8.20 15.76
C ASN A 146 11.20 -7.82 17.02
N PRO A 147 9.85 -7.78 17.00
CA PRO A 147 9.07 -7.42 18.19
C PRO A 147 9.26 -8.41 19.34
N SER A 148 9.27 -9.71 19.07
CA SER A 148 9.48 -10.75 20.09
C SER A 148 10.88 -10.68 20.67
N SER A 149 11.90 -10.52 19.84
CA SER A 149 13.29 -10.38 20.26
C SER A 149 13.52 -9.13 21.09
N ALA A 150 12.88 -8.02 20.73
CA ALA A 150 12.94 -6.77 21.50
C ALA A 150 12.25 -6.91 22.87
N ALA A 151 11.10 -7.59 22.92
CA ALA A 151 10.39 -7.86 24.18
C ALA A 151 11.22 -8.73 25.13
N ILE A 152 11.81 -9.83 24.62
CA ILE A 152 12.69 -10.73 25.39
C ILE A 152 13.93 -9.99 25.89
N SER A 153 14.56 -9.19 25.03
CA SER A 153 15.71 -8.36 25.40
C SER A 153 15.36 -7.33 26.49
N GLY A 154 14.18 -6.72 26.41
CA GLY A 154 13.67 -5.78 27.41
C GLY A 154 13.49 -6.44 28.78
N ILE A 155 12.89 -7.65 28.82
CA ILE A 155 12.76 -8.43 30.05
C ILE A 155 14.13 -8.82 30.59
N GLY A 156 15.04 -9.30 29.72
CA GLY A 156 16.38 -9.68 30.14
C GLY A 156 17.14 -8.55 30.83
N LYS A 157 17.03 -7.32 30.26
CA LYS A 157 17.62 -6.11 30.87
C LYS A 157 16.99 -5.82 32.25
N ALA A 158 15.67 -5.85 32.35
CA ALA A 158 14.97 -5.59 33.60
C ALA A 158 15.31 -6.61 34.71
N LEU A 159 15.43 -7.90 34.31
CA LEU A 159 15.85 -8.95 35.24
C LEU A 159 17.30 -8.77 35.72
N ALA A 160 18.20 -8.42 34.78
CA ALA A 160 19.61 -8.19 35.12
C ALA A 160 19.78 -6.96 36.01
N GLU A 161 19.10 -5.87 35.75
CA GLU A 161 19.07 -4.67 36.60
C GLU A 161 18.57 -5.01 38.01
N GLN A 162 17.50 -5.83 38.10
CA GLN A 162 16.94 -6.25 39.42
C GLN A 162 17.91 -7.14 40.21
N GLN A 163 18.70 -7.97 39.53
CA GLN A 163 19.65 -8.88 40.14
C GLN A 163 21.06 -8.26 40.32
N GLY A 164 21.28 -7.07 39.74
CA GLY A 164 22.61 -6.43 39.78
C GLY A 164 23.67 -7.15 38.95
N VAL A 165 23.25 -7.88 37.89
CA VAL A 165 24.13 -8.66 37.01
C VAL A 165 24.25 -8.04 35.62
N GLU A 166 25.30 -8.38 34.88
CA GLU A 166 25.53 -7.91 33.52
C GLU A 166 24.70 -8.73 32.50
N VAL A 167 24.11 -8.06 31.51
CA VAL A 167 23.42 -8.72 30.37
C VAL A 167 24.41 -9.08 29.28
N THR A 168 24.41 -10.37 28.89
CA THR A 168 25.13 -10.83 27.69
C THR A 168 24.11 -11.24 26.62
N PRO A 169 23.85 -10.39 25.60
CA PRO A 169 22.92 -10.74 24.53
C PRO A 169 23.56 -11.78 23.60
N ARG A 170 22.79 -12.82 23.26
CA ARG A 170 23.20 -13.84 22.29
C ARG A 170 22.08 -14.07 21.27
N ASN A 171 22.30 -13.68 20.03
CA ASN A 171 21.37 -13.95 18.96
C ASN A 171 21.64 -15.36 18.39
N VAL A 172 20.69 -16.27 18.56
CA VAL A 172 20.81 -17.68 18.14
C VAL A 172 20.49 -17.83 16.66
N VAL A 173 19.51 -17.09 16.18
CA VAL A 173 19.09 -17.09 14.77
C VAL A 173 19.10 -15.65 14.26
N PRO A 174 20.26 -15.14 13.82
CA PRO A 174 20.36 -13.82 13.24
C PRO A 174 19.68 -13.74 11.88
N PHE A 175 19.40 -12.52 11.40
CA PHE A 175 19.13 -12.29 10.00
C PHE A 175 20.38 -12.63 9.15
N PRO A 176 20.21 -12.89 7.84
CA PRO A 176 21.33 -13.05 6.92
C PRO A 176 22.33 -11.89 6.99
N GLU A 177 23.61 -12.19 6.73
CA GLU A 177 24.67 -11.17 6.80
C GLU A 177 24.45 -10.02 5.80
N ASP A 178 23.87 -10.33 4.63
CA ASP A 178 23.55 -9.36 3.58
C ASP A 178 22.34 -8.47 3.93
N ASP A 179 21.47 -8.90 4.86
CA ASP A 179 20.32 -8.14 5.33
C ASP A 179 20.16 -8.20 6.86
N PRO A 180 21.07 -7.63 7.61
CA PRO A 180 21.12 -7.78 9.07
C PRO A 180 19.91 -7.17 9.81
N ASN A 181 19.11 -6.36 9.12
CA ASN A 181 17.90 -5.73 9.65
C ASN A 181 16.60 -6.41 9.17
N GLY A 182 16.65 -7.39 8.27
CA GLY A 182 15.48 -8.00 7.64
C GLY A 182 14.67 -7.00 6.80
N ALA A 183 15.34 -5.99 6.24
CA ALA A 183 14.69 -4.89 5.55
C ALA A 183 14.18 -5.30 4.15
N GLY A 184 14.84 -6.26 3.49
CA GLY A 184 14.49 -6.67 2.13
C GLY A 184 13.11 -7.30 2.03
N LEU A 185 12.72 -8.15 2.98
CA LEU A 185 11.38 -8.72 3.00
C LEU A 185 10.31 -7.67 3.28
N THR A 186 10.60 -6.71 4.17
CA THR A 186 9.71 -5.58 4.45
C THR A 186 9.58 -4.66 3.22
N ALA A 187 10.67 -4.39 2.52
CA ALA A 187 10.68 -3.61 1.29
C ALA A 187 9.87 -4.27 0.16
N ALA A 188 9.79 -5.60 0.12
CA ALA A 188 8.99 -6.33 -0.85
C ALA A 188 7.47 -6.19 -0.64
N ALA A 189 7.01 -5.80 0.55
CA ALA A 189 5.58 -5.71 0.86
C ALA A 189 4.84 -4.72 -0.06
N LEU A 190 5.41 -3.54 -0.29
CA LEU A 190 4.79 -2.53 -1.16
C LEU A 190 4.69 -2.97 -2.63
N PRO A 191 5.75 -3.47 -3.28
CA PRO A 191 5.66 -4.05 -4.62
C PRO A 191 4.67 -5.22 -4.70
N MET A 192 4.57 -6.07 -3.67
CA MET A 192 3.60 -7.17 -3.62
C MET A 192 2.16 -6.68 -3.60
N ILE A 193 1.84 -5.66 -2.80
CA ILE A 193 0.49 -5.09 -2.74
C ILE A 193 0.11 -4.46 -4.09
N ILE A 194 0.98 -3.64 -4.65
CA ILE A 194 0.75 -3.01 -5.95
C ILE A 194 0.66 -4.06 -7.06
N GLY A 195 1.58 -5.02 -7.05
CA GLY A 195 1.63 -6.13 -8.00
C GLY A 195 0.44 -7.09 -7.88
N GLY A 196 -0.21 -7.19 -6.72
CA GLY A 196 -1.44 -7.97 -6.54
C GLY A 196 -2.67 -7.28 -7.13
N VAL A 197 -2.76 -5.96 -7.01
CA VAL A 197 -3.94 -5.18 -7.45
C VAL A 197 -3.91 -4.86 -8.95
N LEU A 198 -2.75 -4.44 -9.46
CA LEU A 198 -2.63 -4.01 -10.87
C LEU A 198 -3.04 -5.07 -11.90
N PRO A 199 -2.64 -6.36 -11.76
CA PRO A 199 -3.04 -7.39 -12.70
C PRO A 199 -4.54 -7.67 -12.67
N ALA A 200 -5.17 -7.63 -11.49
CA ALA A 200 -6.61 -7.79 -11.37
C ALA A 200 -7.34 -6.73 -12.21
N VAL A 201 -6.94 -5.45 -12.06
CA VAL A 201 -7.49 -4.34 -12.83
C VAL A 201 -7.20 -4.50 -14.33
N ALA A 202 -5.98 -4.91 -14.70
CA ALA A 202 -5.59 -5.10 -16.09
C ALA A 202 -6.40 -6.24 -16.76
N MET A 203 -6.57 -7.38 -16.08
CA MET A 203 -7.33 -8.51 -16.60
C MET A 203 -8.80 -8.17 -16.84
N VAL A 204 -9.39 -7.38 -15.94
CA VAL A 204 -10.76 -6.89 -16.10
C VAL A 204 -10.91 -5.98 -17.33
N ARG A 205 -9.92 -5.12 -17.56
CA ARG A 205 -9.92 -4.19 -18.71
C ARG A 205 -9.69 -4.89 -20.04
N LEU A 206 -8.79 -5.88 -20.06
CA LEU A 206 -8.42 -6.60 -21.28
C LEU A 206 -9.48 -7.62 -21.72
N PHE A 207 -10.19 -8.23 -20.76
CA PHE A 207 -11.17 -9.27 -21.04
C PHE A 207 -12.55 -8.93 -20.46
N PRO A 208 -13.28 -7.96 -21.03
CA PRO A 208 -14.60 -7.59 -20.55
C PRO A 208 -15.63 -8.71 -20.81
N GLY A 209 -16.57 -8.90 -19.87
CA GLY A 209 -17.68 -9.85 -20.00
C GLY A 209 -17.51 -11.16 -19.21
N HIS A 210 -18.63 -11.87 -19.04
CA HIS A 210 -18.68 -13.11 -18.21
C HIS A 210 -17.97 -14.30 -18.85
N THR A 211 -17.85 -14.35 -20.17
CA THR A 211 -17.15 -15.43 -20.91
C THR A 211 -15.64 -15.43 -20.68
N GLY A 212 -15.08 -14.30 -20.22
CA GLY A 212 -13.65 -14.14 -19.95
C GLY A 212 -13.16 -14.58 -18.55
N LEU A 213 -14.06 -15.04 -17.65
CA LEU A 213 -13.69 -15.31 -16.24
C LEU A 213 -12.58 -16.36 -16.12
N ARG A 214 -12.68 -17.46 -16.86
CA ARG A 214 -11.63 -18.52 -16.85
C ARG A 214 -10.28 -17.98 -17.31
N LEU A 215 -10.29 -17.14 -18.34
CA LEU A 215 -9.06 -16.56 -18.88
C LEU A 215 -8.48 -15.52 -17.91
N ARG A 216 -9.31 -14.74 -17.23
CA ARG A 216 -8.90 -13.79 -16.19
C ARG A 216 -8.25 -14.52 -15.02
N VAL A 217 -8.88 -15.59 -14.51
CA VAL A 217 -8.35 -16.38 -13.40
C VAL A 217 -7.03 -17.07 -13.82
N ALA A 218 -6.99 -17.69 -15.00
CA ALA A 218 -5.76 -18.30 -15.52
C ALA A 218 -4.63 -17.28 -15.68
N GLY A 219 -4.93 -16.11 -16.22
CA GLY A 219 -3.98 -15.00 -16.35
C GLY A 219 -3.48 -14.47 -15.00
N ALA A 220 -4.36 -14.36 -14.01
CA ALA A 220 -4.00 -13.95 -12.66
C ALA A 220 -3.09 -14.97 -11.96
N VAL A 221 -3.38 -16.25 -12.09
CA VAL A 221 -2.55 -17.33 -11.54
C VAL A 221 -1.19 -17.37 -12.22
N LEU A 222 -1.15 -17.28 -13.55
CA LEU A 222 0.10 -17.24 -14.30
C LEU A 222 0.96 -16.03 -13.92
N PHE A 223 0.33 -14.85 -13.78
CA PHE A 223 1.03 -13.67 -13.32
C PHE A 223 1.53 -13.82 -11.88
N ALA A 224 0.72 -14.35 -10.96
CA ALA A 224 1.12 -14.58 -9.58
C ALA A 224 2.33 -15.52 -9.48
N LEU A 225 2.36 -16.58 -10.29
CA LEU A 225 3.52 -17.47 -10.38
C LEU A 225 4.74 -16.72 -10.91
N ALA A 226 4.64 -16.07 -12.07
CA ALA A 226 5.76 -15.35 -12.68
C ALA A 226 6.32 -14.25 -11.76
N ALA A 227 5.44 -13.45 -11.17
CA ALA A 227 5.82 -12.38 -10.25
C ALA A 227 6.41 -12.92 -8.93
N GLY A 228 5.84 -13.99 -8.37
CA GLY A 228 6.36 -14.62 -7.16
C GLY A 228 7.76 -15.21 -7.38
N PHE A 229 8.01 -15.85 -8.50
CA PHE A 229 9.35 -16.35 -8.86
C PHE A 229 10.33 -15.19 -9.09
N ALA A 230 9.92 -14.12 -9.78
CA ALA A 230 10.77 -12.95 -10.00
C ALA A 230 11.12 -12.24 -8.69
N LEU A 231 10.12 -12.03 -7.80
CA LEU A 231 10.35 -11.44 -6.49
C LEU A 231 11.26 -12.29 -5.61
N ALA A 232 11.05 -13.62 -5.60
CA ALA A 232 11.92 -14.54 -4.88
C ALA A 232 13.37 -14.44 -5.36
N ALA A 233 13.59 -14.35 -6.67
CA ALA A 233 14.92 -14.19 -7.24
C ALA A 233 15.59 -12.89 -6.77
N ILE A 234 14.86 -11.78 -6.76
CA ILE A 234 15.37 -10.47 -6.31
C ILE A 234 15.67 -10.49 -4.82
N ILE A 235 14.76 -11.04 -3.99
CA ILE A 235 14.92 -11.06 -2.53
C ILE A 235 16.06 -11.99 -2.13
N GLN A 236 16.17 -13.15 -2.77
CA GLN A 236 17.18 -14.15 -2.41
C GLN A 236 18.54 -13.89 -3.02
N PHE A 237 18.60 -13.57 -4.31
CA PHE A 237 19.87 -13.38 -5.03
C PHE A 237 20.29 -11.91 -5.15
N GLY A 238 19.34 -10.97 -5.07
CA GLY A 238 19.62 -9.55 -5.17
C GLY A 238 19.90 -8.91 -3.81
N PHE A 239 19.11 -9.26 -2.81
CA PHE A 239 19.21 -8.66 -1.47
C PHE A 239 19.80 -9.61 -0.43
N GLY A 240 19.91 -10.92 -0.73
CA GLY A 240 20.38 -11.90 0.24
C GLY A 240 19.52 -12.00 1.50
N SER A 241 18.26 -11.53 1.44
CA SER A 241 17.40 -11.38 2.64
C SER A 241 16.76 -12.67 3.11
N VAL A 242 16.81 -13.74 2.33
CA VAL A 242 16.20 -15.03 2.64
C VAL A 242 17.17 -16.14 2.28
N ASP A 243 17.55 -16.89 3.32
CA ASP A 243 18.29 -18.15 3.18
C ASP A 243 17.30 -19.29 3.05
N GLY A 244 17.61 -20.25 2.16
CA GLY A 244 16.81 -21.45 2.01
C GLY A 244 16.58 -21.88 0.58
N THR A 245 15.60 -22.77 0.38
CA THR A 245 15.29 -23.32 -0.94
C THR A 245 14.50 -22.31 -1.77
N TYR A 246 15.09 -21.84 -2.86
CA TYR A 246 14.47 -20.88 -3.79
C TYR A 246 13.03 -21.26 -4.18
N GLY A 247 12.80 -22.55 -4.49
CA GLY A 247 11.48 -23.03 -4.91
C GLY A 247 10.39 -22.82 -3.84
N THR A 248 10.69 -23.05 -2.58
CA THR A 248 9.72 -22.86 -1.49
C THR A 248 9.42 -21.40 -1.26
N THR A 249 10.43 -20.54 -1.29
CA THR A 249 10.27 -19.09 -1.20
C THR A 249 9.45 -18.55 -2.37
N ALA A 250 9.76 -18.99 -3.61
CA ALA A 250 9.05 -18.57 -4.81
C ALA A 250 7.58 -18.99 -4.80
N LEU A 251 7.30 -20.24 -4.37
CA LEU A 251 5.91 -20.72 -4.23
C LEU A 251 5.15 -19.98 -3.14
N GLY A 252 5.78 -19.69 -1.99
CA GLY A 252 5.19 -18.89 -0.91
C GLY A 252 4.80 -17.49 -1.38
N LEU A 253 5.71 -16.80 -2.08
CA LEU A 253 5.44 -15.47 -2.64
C LEU A 253 4.37 -15.51 -3.75
N SER A 254 4.40 -16.54 -4.60
CA SER A 254 3.37 -16.76 -5.62
C SER A 254 1.98 -16.95 -5.02
N LEU A 255 1.90 -17.73 -3.94
CA LEU A 255 0.65 -17.93 -3.19
C LEU A 255 0.17 -16.61 -2.56
N GLY A 256 1.07 -15.83 -1.98
CA GLY A 256 0.78 -14.50 -1.45
C GLY A 256 0.24 -13.55 -2.52
N MET A 257 0.86 -13.54 -3.71
CA MET A 257 0.38 -12.76 -4.87
C MET A 257 -1.00 -13.23 -5.34
N ALA A 258 -1.22 -14.54 -5.43
CA ALA A 258 -2.52 -15.11 -5.80
C ALA A 258 -3.60 -14.76 -4.77
N ALA A 259 -3.28 -14.82 -3.47
CA ALA A 259 -4.17 -14.46 -2.38
C ALA A 259 -4.57 -12.98 -2.38
N LEU A 260 -3.73 -12.11 -2.93
CA LEU A 260 -4.09 -10.70 -3.15
C LEU A 260 -4.93 -10.53 -4.44
N THR A 261 -4.54 -11.15 -5.55
CA THR A 261 -5.14 -10.91 -6.86
C THR A 261 -6.52 -11.56 -7.02
N LEU A 262 -6.70 -12.81 -6.54
CA LEU A 262 -7.94 -13.57 -6.74
C LEU A 262 -9.16 -12.98 -6.01
N PRO A 263 -9.08 -12.52 -4.74
CA PRO A 263 -10.19 -11.85 -4.08
C PRO A 263 -10.62 -10.57 -4.79
N PHE A 264 -9.68 -9.78 -5.32
CA PHE A 264 -10.01 -8.59 -6.11
C PHE A 264 -10.78 -8.93 -7.37
N LEU A 265 -10.39 -9.99 -8.09
CA LEU A 265 -11.14 -10.50 -9.25
C LEU A 265 -12.52 -11.04 -8.86
N GLY A 266 -12.62 -11.73 -7.71
CA GLY A 266 -13.89 -12.24 -7.18
C GLY A 266 -14.84 -11.11 -6.80
N LEU A 267 -14.34 -10.10 -6.11
CA LEU A 267 -15.11 -8.94 -5.67
C LEU A 267 -15.64 -8.14 -6.86
N GLU A 268 -14.82 -7.96 -7.90
CA GLU A 268 -15.22 -7.30 -9.14
C GLU A 268 -16.30 -8.10 -9.88
N SER A 269 -16.20 -9.42 -9.89
CA SER A 269 -17.20 -10.28 -10.52
C SER A 269 -18.57 -10.23 -9.82
N LEU A 270 -18.60 -9.96 -8.50
CA LEU A 270 -19.83 -9.88 -7.69
C LEU A 270 -20.48 -8.49 -7.74
N PHE A 271 -19.67 -7.44 -7.65
CA PHE A 271 -20.16 -6.06 -7.52
C PHE A 271 -20.10 -5.25 -8.82
N GLY A 272 -19.48 -5.81 -9.88
CA GLY A 272 -19.29 -5.11 -11.16
C GLY A 272 -18.34 -3.90 -11.06
N PHE A 273 -18.16 -3.23 -12.19
CA PHE A 273 -17.22 -2.10 -12.36
C PHE A 273 -17.41 -0.87 -11.43
N PRO A 274 -18.60 -0.57 -10.83
CA PRO A 274 -18.74 0.61 -9.98
C PRO A 274 -17.95 0.54 -8.67
N GLY A 275 -17.67 -0.64 -8.14
CA GLY A 275 -17.00 -0.81 -6.84
C GLY A 275 -15.47 -0.61 -6.88
N LEU A 276 -14.82 -0.98 -7.96
CA LEU A 276 -13.36 -0.81 -8.15
C LEU A 276 -13.02 0.40 -9.04
N GLY A 277 -13.98 0.88 -9.82
CA GLY A 277 -13.81 2.01 -10.75
C GLY A 277 -13.51 3.34 -10.07
N SER A 278 -13.94 3.53 -8.84
CA SER A 278 -13.68 4.75 -8.07
C SER A 278 -12.19 4.92 -7.73
N PHE A 279 -11.45 3.86 -7.53
CA PHE A 279 -10.01 3.95 -7.22
C PHE A 279 -9.15 4.24 -8.46
N VAL A 280 -9.56 3.72 -9.63
CA VAL A 280 -8.84 3.90 -10.92
C VAL A 280 -9.30 5.15 -11.65
N TRP A 281 -10.51 5.62 -11.38
CA TRP A 281 -11.06 6.82 -11.99
C TRP A 281 -10.32 8.10 -11.57
N ILE A 282 -9.77 8.11 -10.34
CA ILE A 282 -8.93 9.21 -9.82
C ILE A 282 -7.63 9.32 -10.61
N ILE A 283 -7.05 8.21 -11.08
CA ILE A 283 -5.79 8.21 -11.85
C ILE A 283 -6.05 8.45 -13.34
N GLY A 284 -7.22 8.10 -13.85
CA GLY A 284 -7.59 8.22 -15.27
C GLY A 284 -8.17 9.58 -15.69
N TRP A 285 -8.62 10.39 -14.74
CA TRP A 285 -9.31 11.67 -15.04
C TRP A 285 -8.36 12.81 -15.43
N THR A 286 -7.06 12.66 -15.22
CA THR A 286 -6.06 13.67 -15.62
C THR A 286 -5.68 13.62 -17.11
N ARG A 287 -6.16 12.62 -17.87
CA ARG A 287 -5.99 12.59 -19.33
C ARG A 287 -7.28 13.07 -20.00
N GLY A 288 -7.28 14.36 -20.30
CA GLY A 288 -8.37 15.09 -20.93
C GLY A 288 -9.08 14.33 -22.05
N ARG A 289 -10.36 14.13 -21.89
CA ARG A 289 -11.28 13.90 -22.98
C ARG A 289 -11.60 15.25 -23.62
N CYS A 290 -10.94 15.58 -24.71
CA CYS A 290 -11.50 16.54 -25.66
C CYS A 290 -12.84 15.98 -26.17
N PRO A 291 -13.97 16.64 -25.96
CA PRO A 291 -15.19 16.27 -26.66
C PRO A 291 -15.00 16.58 -28.14
N ARG A 292 -14.83 15.55 -28.97
CA ARG A 292 -15.03 15.67 -30.41
C ARG A 292 -16.49 16.06 -30.60
N ARG A 293 -16.74 17.35 -30.75
CA ARG A 293 -17.97 17.85 -31.34
C ARG A 293 -18.09 17.23 -32.73
N GLY A 294 -19.05 16.33 -32.88
CA GLY A 294 -19.46 15.80 -34.17
C GLY A 294 -19.97 16.93 -35.02
N VAL A 295 -19.16 17.34 -35.97
CA VAL A 295 -19.62 18.16 -37.12
C VAL A 295 -20.52 17.25 -37.94
N ARG A 296 -21.81 17.48 -37.90
CA ARG A 296 -22.76 16.87 -38.81
C ARG A 296 -22.43 17.41 -40.20
N PRO A 297 -22.17 16.59 -41.23
CA PRO A 297 -22.04 17.07 -42.59
C PRO A 297 -23.41 17.56 -43.04
N GLY A 298 -23.49 18.85 -43.25
CA GLY A 298 -24.66 19.54 -43.81
C GLY A 298 -25.00 19.00 -45.20
N ARG A 299 -26.27 18.77 -45.35
CA ARG A 299 -26.98 18.36 -46.57
C ARG A 299 -26.94 19.50 -47.59
N TRP A 300 -25.90 19.56 -48.44
CA TRP A 300 -25.77 20.50 -49.55
C TRP A 300 -25.54 19.75 -50.87
N TRP A 301 -26.49 18.99 -51.37
CA TRP A 301 -26.56 18.58 -52.79
C TRP A 301 -27.97 18.11 -53.10
N ARG A 302 -28.85 19.06 -53.35
CA ARG A 302 -30.04 18.82 -54.13
C ARG A 302 -30.57 20.15 -54.69
N PHE A 303 -29.97 20.61 -55.74
CA PHE A 303 -30.69 21.47 -56.75
C PHE A 303 -29.92 21.39 -58.06
N SER A 304 -30.62 21.08 -59.04
CA SER A 304 -30.40 21.27 -60.47
C SER A 304 -30.23 19.98 -61.28
N ARG A 305 -31.36 19.49 -61.70
CA ARG A 305 -31.58 19.00 -63.07
C ARG A 305 -33.08 18.97 -63.34
N SER A 306 -33.58 20.02 -63.95
CA SER A 306 -34.76 19.99 -64.78
C SER A 306 -34.67 21.25 -65.67
N GLY A 307 -34.49 21.05 -66.94
CA GLY A 307 -34.39 21.99 -68.02
C GLY A 307 -33.66 21.38 -69.15
#